data_548e084dd1ab689bd3ed076a65b13fc3
#
_entry.id   548e084dd1ab689bd3ed076a65b13fc3
#
_cell.length_a   1.000
_cell.length_b   1.000
_cell.length_c   1.000
_cell.angle_alpha   90.00
_cell.angle_beta   90.00
_cell.angle_gamma   90.00
#
_symmetry.space_group_name_H-M   'P 1'
#
loop_
_entity.id
_entity.type
_entity.pdbx_description
1 polymer ?
#
loop_
_entity_poly.entity_id
_entity_poly.type
_entity_poly.pdbx_seq_one_letter_code
_entity_poly.pdbx_strand_id
1 'polypeptide(L)'
;ESVLTNIRGIKVVYPSTGADLKGLLKAAYYDPNPVVILEHKGLYWSKIKGTEESMSVEPSADYVIPIGKARTVRTAMPKEIEQGNSLGIITYGRGVYWSLEAMEGYEGKIELLDLRSLNPLDHEAMNTLCKKHGKILLVTEESIECNFMLGIAGRLQRDNFMHLDAPIEIVGSVDTPAIPLNSELELALLPNGNSIKEKIEKLLKF
;
A
#
# COMPACT_ATOMS: atom_id res chain seq x y z
N GLU A 1 -2.24 -3.20 -12.03
CA GLU A 1 -1.90 -4.28 -11.10
C GLU A 1 -2.82 -5.49 -11.28
N SER A 2 -4.13 -5.27 -11.32
CA SER A 2 -5.14 -6.36 -11.38
C SER A 2 -4.95 -7.31 -12.56
N VAL A 3 -4.63 -6.79 -13.74
CA VAL A 3 -4.36 -7.63 -14.93
C VAL A 3 -3.16 -8.53 -14.70
N LEU A 4 -2.06 -7.98 -14.17
CA LEU A 4 -0.80 -8.70 -13.97
C LEU A 4 -0.89 -9.74 -12.85
N THR A 5 -1.56 -9.40 -11.75
CA THR A 5 -1.72 -10.32 -10.61
C THR A 5 -2.61 -11.52 -10.92
N ASN A 6 -3.44 -11.45 -11.96
CA ASN A 6 -4.24 -12.56 -12.48
C ASN A 6 -3.50 -13.50 -13.44
N ILE A 7 -2.30 -13.13 -13.91
CA ILE A 7 -1.50 -13.99 -14.80
C ILE A 7 -0.78 -15.04 -13.94
N ARG A 8 -1.01 -16.31 -14.24
CA ARG A 8 -0.37 -17.42 -13.53
C ARG A 8 1.09 -17.59 -13.96
N GLY A 9 1.96 -17.89 -13.01
CA GLY A 9 3.37 -18.19 -13.27
C GLY A 9 4.31 -16.98 -13.31
N ILE A 10 3.79 -15.76 -13.13
CA ILE A 10 4.63 -14.56 -12.98
C ILE A 10 4.59 -14.03 -11.53
N LYS A 11 5.66 -13.37 -11.11
CA LYS A 11 5.70 -12.58 -9.89
C LYS A 11 5.51 -11.11 -10.24
N VAL A 12 4.93 -10.34 -9.33
CA VAL A 12 4.68 -8.91 -9.53
C VAL A 12 5.15 -8.15 -8.30
N VAL A 13 6.03 -7.17 -8.49
CA VAL A 13 6.55 -6.31 -7.42
C VAL A 13 6.33 -4.84 -7.78
N TYR A 14 6.14 -4.00 -6.77
CA TYR A 14 5.89 -2.58 -6.94
C TYR A 14 6.62 -1.78 -5.85
N PRO A 15 7.90 -1.40 -6.08
CA PRO A 15 8.68 -0.63 -5.11
C PRO A 15 8.12 0.78 -4.91
N SER A 16 8.23 1.29 -3.69
CA SER A 16 7.87 2.67 -3.33
C SER A 16 9.10 3.57 -3.12
N THR A 17 10.30 2.99 -2.98
CA THR A 17 11.56 3.74 -2.80
C THR A 17 12.66 3.24 -3.73
N GLY A 18 13.71 4.06 -3.93
CA GLY A 18 14.89 3.66 -4.69
C GLY A 18 15.62 2.45 -4.09
N ALA A 19 15.69 2.36 -2.76
CA ALA A 19 16.26 1.20 -2.08
C ALA A 19 15.45 -0.08 -2.32
N ASP A 20 14.11 0.01 -2.25
CA ASP A 20 13.23 -1.11 -2.56
C ASP A 20 13.38 -1.56 -4.02
N LEU A 21 13.46 -0.60 -4.96
CA LEU A 21 13.70 -0.90 -6.38
C LEU A 21 14.99 -1.67 -6.58
N LYS A 22 16.11 -1.21 -6.00
CA LYS A 22 17.40 -1.90 -6.09
C LYS A 22 17.32 -3.32 -5.52
N GLY A 23 16.75 -3.46 -4.31
CA GLY A 23 16.68 -4.77 -3.64
C GLY A 23 15.76 -5.76 -4.34
N LEU A 24 14.62 -5.31 -4.86
CA LEU A 24 13.67 -6.14 -5.60
C LEU A 24 14.17 -6.48 -7.01
N LEU A 25 14.85 -5.54 -7.70
CA LEU A 25 15.45 -5.79 -9.01
C LEU A 25 16.51 -6.90 -8.94
N LYS A 26 17.35 -6.85 -7.89
CA LYS A 26 18.34 -7.92 -7.66
C LYS A 26 17.68 -9.24 -7.32
N ALA A 27 16.64 -9.24 -6.48
CA ALA A 27 15.87 -10.45 -6.18
C ALA A 27 15.22 -11.03 -7.45
N ALA A 28 14.67 -10.17 -8.31
CA ALA A 28 14.10 -10.58 -9.59
C ALA A 28 15.12 -11.20 -10.54
N TYR A 29 16.34 -10.67 -10.57
CA TYR A 29 17.43 -11.23 -11.40
C TYR A 29 17.80 -12.67 -11.01
N TYR A 30 17.75 -12.99 -9.72
CA TYR A 30 18.06 -14.33 -9.22
C TYR A 30 16.83 -15.26 -9.14
N ASP A 31 15.63 -14.76 -9.42
CA ASP A 31 14.42 -15.58 -9.39
C ASP A 31 14.30 -16.43 -10.66
N PRO A 32 14.01 -17.73 -10.53
CA PRO A 32 13.85 -18.61 -11.71
C PRO A 32 12.56 -18.35 -12.50
N ASN A 33 11.64 -17.56 -11.97
CA ASN A 33 10.37 -17.24 -12.63
C ASN A 33 10.40 -15.83 -13.22
N PRO A 34 9.57 -15.52 -14.21
CA PRO A 34 9.42 -14.16 -14.70
C PRO A 34 8.91 -13.23 -13.57
N VAL A 35 9.55 -12.08 -13.41
CA VAL A 35 9.17 -11.04 -12.45
C VAL A 35 8.84 -9.75 -13.19
N VAL A 36 7.63 -9.25 -12.99
CA VAL A 36 7.22 -7.92 -13.47
C VAL A 36 7.47 -6.91 -12.37
N ILE A 37 8.23 -5.87 -12.68
CA ILE A 37 8.49 -4.75 -11.78
C ILE A 37 7.66 -3.56 -12.27
N LEU A 38 6.68 -3.15 -11.47
CA LEU A 38 5.89 -1.95 -11.71
C LEU A 38 6.63 -0.77 -11.11
N GLU A 39 6.85 0.26 -11.90
CA GLU A 39 7.57 1.46 -11.49
C GLU A 39 6.69 2.68 -11.69
N HIS A 40 6.33 3.37 -10.60
CA HIS A 40 5.56 4.60 -10.70
C HIS A 40 6.44 5.74 -11.20
N LYS A 41 6.17 6.21 -12.42
CA LYS A 41 6.99 7.23 -13.10
C LYS A 41 7.16 8.52 -12.29
N GLY A 42 6.13 8.93 -11.54
CA GLY A 42 6.17 10.11 -10.68
C GLY A 42 7.12 10.00 -9.50
N LEU A 43 7.52 8.78 -9.09
CA LEU A 43 8.44 8.56 -7.98
C LEU A 43 9.93 8.62 -8.39
N TYR A 44 10.24 8.49 -9.68
CA TYR A 44 11.62 8.45 -10.16
C TYR A 44 12.50 9.62 -9.71
N TRP A 45 11.92 10.80 -9.69
CA TRP A 45 12.67 12.02 -9.46
C TRP A 45 12.33 12.71 -8.15
N SER A 46 11.42 12.12 -7.37
CA SER A 46 10.87 12.74 -6.15
C SER A 46 10.43 14.21 -6.37
N LYS A 47 9.97 14.52 -7.58
CA LYS A 47 9.58 15.89 -7.97
C LYS A 47 8.17 16.25 -7.55
N ILE A 48 7.37 15.25 -7.19
CA ILE A 48 6.02 15.47 -6.70
C ILE A 48 6.14 15.75 -5.20
N LYS A 49 5.56 16.87 -4.77
CA LYS A 49 5.52 17.24 -3.35
C LYS A 49 4.96 16.10 -2.52
N GLY A 50 5.58 15.80 -1.38
CA GLY A 50 5.20 14.71 -0.48
C GLY A 50 5.76 13.34 -0.87
N THR A 51 6.62 13.26 -1.91
CA THR A 51 7.27 12.00 -2.32
C THR A 51 8.78 12.00 -2.07
N GLU A 52 9.27 12.91 -1.26
CA GLU A 52 10.71 13.10 -0.98
C GLU A 52 11.34 11.82 -0.40
N GLU A 53 10.60 11.07 0.41
CA GLU A 53 11.04 9.79 0.97
C GLU A 53 11.17 8.65 -0.07
N SER A 54 10.74 8.87 -1.34
CA SER A 54 11.02 7.91 -2.43
C SER A 54 12.50 7.87 -2.77
N MET A 55 13.21 8.98 -2.59
CA MET A 55 14.67 8.99 -2.58
C MET A 55 15.17 8.28 -1.33
N SER A 56 16.14 7.44 -1.51
CA SER A 56 16.81 6.74 -0.43
C SER A 56 18.31 6.76 -0.66
N VAL A 57 19.06 6.70 0.43
CA VAL A 57 20.51 6.44 0.33
C VAL A 57 20.68 5.09 -0.37
N GLU A 58 21.59 5.04 -1.33
CA GLU A 58 21.87 3.80 -2.04
C GLU A 58 22.34 2.72 -1.05
N PRO A 59 21.61 1.60 -0.96
CA PRO A 59 22.02 0.50 -0.08
C PRO A 59 23.27 -0.21 -0.64
N SER A 60 23.91 -1.05 0.19
CA SER A 60 25.10 -1.80 -0.16
C SER A 60 24.93 -2.65 -1.44
N ALA A 61 26.06 -3.04 -2.05
CA ALA A 61 26.04 -3.90 -3.24
C ALA A 61 25.31 -5.23 -3.00
N ASP A 62 25.32 -5.75 -1.78
CA ASP A 62 24.70 -7.04 -1.43
C ASP A 62 23.25 -6.95 -0.98
N TYR A 63 22.68 -5.73 -0.96
CA TYR A 63 21.30 -5.52 -0.55
C TYR A 63 20.31 -6.20 -1.50
N VAL A 64 19.50 -7.10 -0.96
CA VAL A 64 18.45 -7.86 -1.66
C VAL A 64 17.21 -7.89 -0.78
N ILE A 65 16.06 -7.70 -1.37
CA ILE A 65 14.77 -7.83 -0.69
C ILE A 65 14.08 -9.10 -1.18
N PRO A 66 13.74 -10.04 -0.29
CA PRO A 66 12.98 -11.22 -0.68
C PRO A 66 11.62 -10.82 -1.27
N ILE A 67 11.29 -11.34 -2.46
CA ILE A 67 9.98 -11.16 -3.07
C ILE A 67 8.91 -11.81 -2.17
N GLY A 68 7.80 -11.13 -1.95
CA GLY A 68 6.72 -11.57 -1.05
C GLY A 68 6.88 -11.08 0.40
N LYS A 69 7.76 -10.09 0.64
CA LYS A 69 7.91 -9.48 1.97
C LYS A 69 7.51 -8.01 1.95
N ALA A 70 6.50 -7.68 2.78
CA ALA A 70 6.04 -6.33 3.01
C ALA A 70 7.01 -5.55 3.94
N ARG A 71 6.82 -4.24 4.02
CA ARG A 71 7.59 -3.33 4.87
C ARG A 71 6.64 -2.47 5.70
N THR A 72 6.84 -2.42 7.02
CA THR A 72 6.21 -1.40 7.85
C THR A 72 6.95 -0.08 7.65
N VAL A 73 6.24 0.92 7.12
CA VAL A 73 6.76 2.27 6.84
C VAL A 73 6.66 3.15 8.08
N ARG A 74 5.56 3.03 8.80
CA ARG A 74 5.28 3.72 10.07
C ARG A 74 4.62 2.74 11.03
N THR A 75 4.91 2.85 12.31
CA THR A 75 4.32 2.03 13.37
C THR A 75 3.37 2.86 14.22
N ALA A 76 2.29 2.25 14.70
CA ALA A 76 1.44 2.85 15.72
C ALA A 76 2.07 2.71 17.12
N MET A 77 1.73 3.63 18.01
CA MET A 77 2.18 3.58 19.41
C MET A 77 1.46 2.46 20.18
N PRO A 78 2.15 1.71 21.04
CA PRO A 78 1.53 0.64 21.83
C PRO A 78 0.29 1.11 22.60
N LYS A 79 0.33 2.30 23.18
CA LYS A 79 -0.79 2.90 23.92
C LYS A 79 -2.04 3.04 23.04
N GLU A 80 -1.91 3.52 21.82
CA GLU A 80 -3.04 3.71 20.90
C GLU A 80 -3.61 2.36 20.46
N ILE A 81 -2.76 1.34 20.29
CA ILE A 81 -3.18 -0.03 19.98
C ILE A 81 -3.97 -0.62 21.15
N GLU A 82 -3.44 -0.57 22.36
CA GLU A 82 -4.09 -1.11 23.58
C GLU A 82 -5.44 -0.45 23.85
N GLN A 83 -5.60 0.81 23.50
CA GLN A 83 -6.85 1.56 23.67
C GLN A 83 -7.85 1.38 22.51
N GLY A 84 -7.51 0.61 21.48
CA GLY A 84 -8.34 0.46 20.29
C GLY A 84 -8.45 1.73 19.43
N ASN A 85 -7.56 2.71 19.63
CA ASN A 85 -7.54 4.00 18.92
C ASN A 85 -6.66 3.99 17.66
N SER A 86 -6.23 2.82 17.23
CA SER A 86 -5.33 2.68 16.10
C SER A 86 -5.97 2.00 14.89
N LEU A 87 -5.38 2.20 13.71
CA LEU A 87 -5.75 1.48 12.49
C LEU A 87 -4.53 1.10 11.66
N GLY A 88 -4.68 0.09 10.81
CA GLY A 88 -3.68 -0.32 9.84
C GLY A 88 -4.05 0.16 8.42
N ILE A 89 -3.07 0.74 7.70
CA ILE A 89 -3.19 1.02 6.26
C ILE A 89 -2.33 0.02 5.51
N ILE A 90 -2.89 -0.61 4.47
CA ILE A 90 -2.18 -1.49 3.54
C ILE A 90 -2.18 -0.85 2.16
N THR A 91 -1.01 -0.70 1.58
CA THR A 91 -0.86 -0.04 0.27
C THR A 91 0.40 -0.49 -0.45
N TYR A 92 0.71 0.12 -1.59
CA TYR A 92 1.91 -0.09 -2.39
C TYR A 92 2.20 1.12 -3.29
N GLY A 93 3.40 1.21 -3.81
CA GLY A 93 3.80 2.22 -4.78
C GLY A 93 3.49 3.64 -4.32
N ARG A 94 2.76 4.41 -5.14
CA ARG A 94 2.40 5.80 -4.80
C ARG A 94 1.43 5.91 -3.63
N GLY A 95 0.61 4.91 -3.38
CA GLY A 95 -0.32 4.88 -2.25
C GLY A 95 0.36 5.08 -0.90
N VAL A 96 1.65 4.72 -0.79
CA VAL A 96 2.47 4.98 0.42
C VAL A 96 2.51 6.48 0.73
N TYR A 97 2.74 7.32 -0.27
CA TYR A 97 2.91 8.77 -0.09
C TYR A 97 1.59 9.49 0.17
N TRP A 98 0.50 9.09 -0.51
CA TRP A 98 -0.84 9.59 -0.18
C TRP A 98 -1.26 9.22 1.24
N SER A 99 -0.88 8.00 1.67
CA SER A 99 -1.14 7.56 3.05
C SER A 99 -0.31 8.35 4.06
N LEU A 100 0.97 8.62 3.79
CA LEU A 100 1.81 9.45 4.65
C LEU A 100 1.26 10.87 4.80
N GLU A 101 0.80 11.49 3.71
CA GLU A 101 0.12 12.79 3.74
C GLU A 101 -1.16 12.73 4.61
N ALA A 102 -1.98 11.70 4.42
CA ALA A 102 -3.22 11.54 5.19
C ALA A 102 -3.00 11.28 6.68
N MET A 103 -1.82 10.75 7.05
CA MET A 103 -1.45 10.47 8.44
C MET A 103 -1.05 11.71 9.24
N GLU A 104 -0.85 12.86 8.60
CA GLU A 104 -0.56 14.11 9.27
C GLU A 104 -1.70 14.48 10.24
N GLY A 105 -1.36 14.67 11.52
CA GLY A 105 -2.30 14.92 12.62
C GLY A 105 -2.84 13.65 13.31
N TYR A 106 -2.36 12.45 12.92
CA TYR A 106 -2.70 11.17 13.56
C TYR A 106 -1.46 10.42 14.08
N GLU A 107 -0.48 11.18 14.58
CA GLU A 107 0.80 10.63 15.04
C GLU A 107 0.59 9.51 16.06
N GLY A 108 1.20 8.36 15.78
CA GLY A 108 1.14 7.17 16.63
C GLY A 108 -0.15 6.36 16.55
N LYS A 109 -1.18 6.79 15.80
CA LYS A 109 -2.45 6.05 15.67
C LYS A 109 -2.49 5.11 14.47
N ILE A 110 -1.63 5.30 13.49
CA ILE A 110 -1.68 4.59 12.22
C ILE A 110 -0.42 3.80 12.00
N GLU A 111 -0.58 2.51 11.65
CA GLU A 111 0.49 1.67 11.13
C GLU A 111 0.34 1.54 9.62
N LEU A 112 1.40 1.87 8.88
CA LEU A 112 1.41 1.85 7.43
C LEU A 112 2.25 0.68 6.92
N LEU A 113 1.63 -0.24 6.21
CA LEU A 113 2.25 -1.41 5.58
C LEU A 113 2.34 -1.22 4.06
N ASP A 114 3.55 -1.19 3.55
CA ASP A 114 3.86 -1.22 2.12
C ASP A 114 4.06 -2.66 1.65
N LEU A 115 3.21 -3.14 0.76
CA LEU A 115 3.24 -4.52 0.26
C LEU A 115 4.51 -4.84 -0.51
N ARG A 116 5.06 -3.92 -1.29
CA ARG A 116 6.22 -4.08 -2.19
C ARG A 116 6.10 -5.22 -3.20
N SER A 117 5.44 -6.31 -2.83
CA SER A 117 5.13 -7.48 -3.67
C SER A 117 3.64 -7.69 -3.76
N LEU A 118 3.11 -7.73 -4.97
CA LEU A 118 1.69 -7.95 -5.24
C LEU A 118 1.39 -9.42 -5.54
N ASN A 119 2.38 -10.13 -6.07
CA ASN A 119 2.33 -11.58 -6.26
C ASN A 119 3.75 -12.18 -6.15
N PRO A 120 4.05 -13.00 -5.13
CA PRO A 120 3.20 -13.36 -3.99
C PRO A 120 3.02 -12.21 -2.99
N LEU A 121 1.91 -12.25 -2.25
CA LEU A 121 1.61 -11.34 -1.14
C LEU A 121 2.23 -11.83 0.17
N ASP A 122 2.59 -10.90 1.05
CA ASP A 122 2.94 -11.19 2.45
C ASP A 122 1.67 -11.32 3.31
N HIS A 123 1.01 -12.48 3.22
CA HIS A 123 -0.21 -12.76 3.97
C HIS A 123 -0.03 -12.71 5.48
N GLU A 124 1.17 -13.08 5.96
CA GLU A 124 1.49 -13.07 7.38
C GLU A 124 1.50 -11.63 7.92
N ALA A 125 2.20 -10.72 7.24
CA ALA A 125 2.24 -9.31 7.63
C ALA A 125 0.85 -8.66 7.61
N MET A 126 0.06 -8.92 6.56
CA MET A 126 -1.31 -8.39 6.45
C MET A 126 -2.23 -8.92 7.56
N ASN A 127 -2.21 -10.23 7.84
CA ASN A 127 -3.02 -10.82 8.90
C ASN A 127 -2.60 -10.32 10.29
N THR A 128 -1.30 -10.15 10.50
CA THR A 128 -0.77 -9.58 11.75
C THR A 128 -1.27 -8.16 11.96
N LEU A 129 -1.27 -7.33 10.91
CA LEU A 129 -1.79 -5.97 10.97
C LEU A 129 -3.30 -5.96 11.32
N CYS A 130 -4.09 -6.84 10.68
CA CYS A 130 -5.52 -6.98 10.96
C CYS A 130 -5.80 -7.31 12.43
N LYS A 131 -5.11 -8.31 12.96
CA LYS A 131 -5.26 -8.75 14.37
C LYS A 131 -4.80 -7.71 15.37
N LYS A 132 -3.82 -6.89 14.98
CA LYS A 132 -3.24 -5.86 15.84
C LYS A 132 -4.15 -4.64 15.97
N HIS A 133 -4.84 -4.24 14.91
CA HIS A 133 -5.56 -2.97 14.85
C HIS A 133 -7.08 -3.11 14.80
N GLY A 134 -7.63 -4.22 14.36
CA GLY A 134 -9.06 -4.41 14.19
C GLY A 134 -9.72 -3.52 13.11
N LYS A 135 -9.06 -2.46 12.68
CA LYS A 135 -9.54 -1.45 11.72
C LYS A 135 -8.55 -1.35 10.58
N ILE A 136 -8.99 -1.60 9.35
CA ILE A 136 -8.11 -1.70 8.18
C ILE A 136 -8.60 -0.83 7.04
N LEU A 137 -7.68 -0.06 6.47
CA LEU A 137 -7.86 0.73 5.26
C LEU A 137 -6.92 0.21 4.17
N LEU A 138 -7.45 -0.09 3.01
CA LEU A 138 -6.68 -0.43 1.81
C LEU A 138 -6.60 0.79 0.89
N VAL A 139 -5.43 1.09 0.35
CA VAL A 139 -5.24 2.22 -0.57
C VAL A 139 -4.58 1.73 -1.85
N THR A 140 -5.17 2.09 -2.99
CA THR A 140 -4.69 1.71 -4.33
C THR A 140 -4.87 2.88 -5.31
N GLU A 141 -4.07 2.91 -6.37
CA GLU A 141 -4.25 3.85 -7.49
C GLU A 141 -5.28 3.34 -8.51
N GLU A 142 -5.52 2.04 -8.57
CA GLU A 142 -6.52 1.46 -9.46
C GLU A 142 -7.95 1.95 -9.14
N SER A 143 -8.82 1.88 -10.13
CA SER A 143 -10.27 2.04 -9.92
C SER A 143 -10.76 1.08 -8.82
N ILE A 144 -11.73 1.51 -8.00
CA ILE A 144 -12.28 0.67 -6.93
C ILE A 144 -12.96 -0.57 -7.49
N GLU A 145 -13.59 -0.47 -8.66
CA GLU A 145 -14.33 -1.57 -9.25
C GLU A 145 -13.39 -2.67 -9.79
N CYS A 146 -13.65 -3.91 -9.38
CA CYS A 146 -12.94 -5.11 -9.84
C CYS A 146 -11.43 -5.10 -9.65
N ASN A 147 -10.91 -4.30 -8.73
CA ASN A 147 -9.48 -4.17 -8.52
C ASN A 147 -8.87 -5.26 -7.60
N PHE A 148 -7.55 -5.30 -7.61
CA PHE A 148 -6.73 -6.20 -6.80
C PHE A 148 -7.00 -6.07 -5.29
N MET A 149 -7.24 -4.85 -4.78
CA MET A 149 -7.47 -4.61 -3.35
C MET A 149 -8.82 -5.16 -2.87
N LEU A 150 -9.84 -5.25 -3.74
CA LEU A 150 -11.11 -5.93 -3.38
C LEU A 150 -10.89 -7.41 -3.05
N GLY A 151 -10.04 -8.09 -3.83
CA GLY A 151 -9.66 -9.48 -3.55
C GLY A 151 -8.93 -9.63 -2.21
N ILE A 152 -8.05 -8.69 -1.90
CA ILE A 152 -7.35 -8.63 -0.60
C ILE A 152 -8.36 -8.36 0.52
N ALA A 153 -9.25 -7.37 0.38
CA ALA A 153 -10.27 -7.05 1.38
C ALA A 153 -11.15 -8.26 1.70
N GLY A 154 -11.68 -8.94 0.68
CA GLY A 154 -12.51 -10.12 0.86
C GLY A 154 -11.78 -11.25 1.59
N ARG A 155 -10.50 -11.47 1.29
CA ARG A 155 -9.68 -12.46 1.97
C ARG A 155 -9.40 -12.08 3.42
N LEU A 156 -8.97 -10.85 3.67
CA LEU A 156 -8.68 -10.37 5.02
C LEU A 156 -9.93 -10.37 5.90
N GLN A 157 -11.08 -9.94 5.34
CA GLN A 157 -12.36 -9.98 6.04
C GLN A 157 -12.74 -11.42 6.45
N ARG A 158 -12.60 -12.39 5.55
CA ARG A 158 -12.88 -13.78 5.84
C ARG A 158 -11.92 -14.37 6.89
N ASP A 159 -10.62 -14.13 6.71
CA ASP A 159 -9.58 -14.79 7.49
C ASP A 159 -9.41 -14.16 8.89
N ASN A 160 -9.87 -12.91 9.08
CA ASN A 160 -9.71 -12.15 10.33
C ASN A 160 -11.04 -11.62 10.90
N PHE A 161 -12.20 -12.13 10.47
CA PHE A 161 -13.52 -11.63 10.87
C PHE A 161 -13.67 -11.40 12.38
N MET A 162 -13.19 -12.35 13.20
CA MET A 162 -13.27 -12.28 14.66
C MET A 162 -12.31 -11.27 15.32
N HIS A 163 -11.47 -10.60 14.53
CA HIS A 163 -10.49 -9.62 14.98
C HIS A 163 -10.76 -8.23 14.42
N LEU A 164 -11.82 -8.07 13.62
CA LEU A 164 -12.15 -6.80 13.00
C LEU A 164 -13.22 -6.07 13.80
N ASP A 165 -12.95 -4.81 14.13
CA ASP A 165 -13.86 -3.91 14.83
C ASP A 165 -14.73 -3.11 13.84
N ALA A 166 -14.31 -3.04 12.57
CA ALA A 166 -14.98 -2.31 11.50
C ALA A 166 -14.92 -3.07 10.18
N PRO A 167 -15.82 -2.78 9.22
CA PRO A 167 -15.63 -3.21 7.84
C PRO A 167 -14.31 -2.71 7.26
N ILE A 168 -13.64 -3.53 6.45
CA ILE A 168 -12.44 -3.08 5.74
C ILE A 168 -12.84 -2.04 4.70
N GLU A 169 -12.27 -0.83 4.80
CA GLU A 169 -12.49 0.26 3.86
C GLU A 169 -11.43 0.24 2.75
N ILE A 170 -11.80 0.74 1.57
CA ILE A 170 -10.90 0.87 0.41
C ILE A 170 -10.98 2.29 -0.12
N VAL A 171 -9.83 2.85 -0.48
CA VAL A 171 -9.69 4.07 -1.29
C VAL A 171 -8.97 3.71 -2.58
N GLY A 172 -9.56 4.08 -3.68
CA GLY A 172 -9.01 3.92 -5.03
C GLY A 172 -9.48 5.05 -5.94
N SER A 173 -9.08 5.05 -7.21
CA SER A 173 -9.55 6.03 -8.16
C SER A 173 -11.03 5.79 -8.53
N VAL A 174 -11.66 6.86 -9.03
CA VAL A 174 -13.03 6.80 -9.54
C VAL A 174 -13.05 5.93 -10.80
N ASP A 175 -14.10 5.12 -10.96
CA ASP A 175 -14.28 4.28 -12.15
C ASP A 175 -14.58 5.14 -13.38
N THR A 176 -13.59 5.26 -14.25
CA THR A 176 -13.63 6.02 -15.49
C THR A 176 -12.90 5.28 -16.61
N PRO A 177 -13.25 5.51 -17.89
CA PRO A 177 -12.59 4.81 -19.01
C PRO A 177 -11.07 5.03 -19.07
N ALA A 178 -10.59 6.20 -18.64
CA ALA A 178 -9.17 6.53 -18.54
C ALA A 178 -8.95 7.71 -17.59
N ILE A 179 -7.78 7.76 -16.95
CA ILE A 179 -7.37 8.94 -16.17
C ILE A 179 -7.07 10.08 -17.15
N PRO A 180 -7.70 11.27 -16.99
CA PRO A 180 -7.49 12.40 -17.87
C PRO A 180 -6.06 12.94 -17.80
N LEU A 181 -5.57 13.50 -18.91
CA LEU A 181 -4.29 14.21 -18.94
C LEU A 181 -4.37 15.65 -18.37
N ASN A 182 -5.58 16.17 -18.15
CA ASN A 182 -5.79 17.44 -17.48
C ASN A 182 -5.55 17.28 -15.99
N SER A 183 -4.66 18.07 -15.41
CA SER A 183 -4.23 17.95 -14.00
C SER A 183 -5.36 18.16 -12.98
N GLU A 184 -6.33 19.04 -13.26
CA GLU A 184 -7.45 19.28 -12.35
C GLU A 184 -8.39 18.07 -12.32
N LEU A 185 -8.67 17.48 -13.49
CA LEU A 185 -9.49 16.27 -13.59
C LEU A 185 -8.76 15.04 -13.03
N GLU A 186 -7.46 14.93 -13.28
CA GLU A 186 -6.62 13.87 -12.70
C GLU A 186 -6.68 13.90 -11.16
N LEU A 187 -6.48 15.08 -10.55
CA LEU A 187 -6.56 15.26 -9.10
C LEU A 187 -7.95 14.95 -8.51
N ALA A 188 -9.01 15.18 -9.28
CA ALA A 188 -10.37 14.87 -8.84
C ALA A 188 -10.70 13.37 -8.89
N LEU A 189 -9.98 12.59 -9.67
CA LEU A 189 -10.26 11.17 -9.90
C LEU A 189 -9.32 10.23 -9.14
N LEU A 190 -8.05 10.66 -8.94
CA LEU A 190 -7.07 9.87 -8.20
C LEU A 190 -7.26 9.99 -6.68
N PRO A 191 -6.86 8.96 -5.92
CA PRO A 191 -6.71 9.08 -4.47
C PRO A 191 -5.78 10.23 -4.09
N ASN A 192 -6.05 10.82 -2.95
CA ASN A 192 -5.25 11.88 -2.36
C ASN A 192 -5.33 11.85 -0.83
N GLY A 193 -4.51 12.65 -0.15
CA GLY A 193 -4.51 12.70 1.31
C GLY A 193 -5.88 12.96 1.92
N ASN A 194 -6.73 13.79 1.31
CA ASN A 194 -8.07 14.10 1.84
C ASN A 194 -9.02 12.91 1.75
N SER A 195 -9.09 12.22 0.61
CA SER A 195 -9.97 11.04 0.44
C SER A 195 -9.59 9.90 1.39
N ILE A 196 -8.29 9.73 1.67
CA ILE A 196 -7.79 8.76 2.64
C ILE A 196 -8.14 9.22 4.07
N LYS A 197 -7.96 10.51 4.38
CA LYS A 197 -8.25 11.08 5.69
C LYS A 197 -9.71 10.91 6.10
N GLU A 198 -10.65 11.10 5.19
CA GLU A 198 -12.08 10.84 5.43
C GLU A 198 -12.34 9.40 5.89
N LYS A 199 -11.65 8.43 5.28
CA LYS A 199 -11.76 7.01 5.67
C LYS A 199 -11.07 6.71 7.00
N ILE A 200 -9.93 7.35 7.28
CA ILE A 200 -9.28 7.27 8.59
C ILE A 200 -10.23 7.76 9.68
N GLU A 201 -10.83 8.94 9.50
CA GLU A 201 -11.79 9.52 10.46
C GLU A 201 -13.03 8.65 10.67
N LYS A 202 -13.52 8.01 9.60
CA LYS A 202 -14.61 7.05 9.68
C LYS A 202 -14.24 5.84 10.52
N LEU A 203 -13.08 5.23 10.23
CA LEU A 203 -12.62 4.01 10.91
C LEU A 203 -12.26 4.25 12.38
N LEU A 204 -11.71 5.42 12.72
CA LEU A 204 -11.38 5.73 14.12
C LEU A 204 -12.61 6.00 15.00
N LYS A 205 -13.83 6.06 14.44
CA LYS A 205 -15.10 6.20 15.21
C LYS A 205 -15.67 4.86 15.66
N PHE A 206 -15.21 3.77 15.12
CA PHE A 206 -15.53 2.42 15.58
C PHE A 206 -14.73 2.07 16.83
#